data_a74aad4d2cb284cd10ae353f2948a56a
#
_entry.id   a74aad4d2cb284cd10ae353f2948a56a
#
_cell.length_a   1.000
_cell.length_b   1.000
_cell.length_c   1.000
_cell.angle_alpha   90.00
_cell.angle_beta   90.00
_cell.angle_gamma   90.00
#
_symmetry.space_group_name_H-M   'P 1'
#
loop_
_entity.id
_entity.type
_entity.pdbx_description
1 polymer ?
#
loop_
_entity_poly.entity_id
_entity_poly.type
_entity_poly.pdbx_seq_one_letter_code
_entity_poly.pdbx_strand_id
1 'polypeptide(L)'
;MRKSRRPSRAARALLPGAVAAVLLTGCAQGSGSAAPAGPAGPSSPAAGSPAPGPAATAPPAPGTLLVTDFGSDTVTFVDPVRGATGSVEVGTAPYGVALGADGRAWVATAEGVAVVDTVARKRLALIPYRTDTGPVTTGEYRGGGMGIALAPDGRRAYVGVNAPGGNGALEVVDTAALRVTDAVPVGRRPFDVDVSRDGTEVYATGHDSFDVTVVAAGTLESRRVEVAPYGTEGGLGSWLKPHYAAVRPSDGKLLLPFEGERLAVVDPRTGRTEIEPMTARTHQHGVAVTAGGTLLVVGTGPIDPDADRGPSLTVRAPDGRERVYPLEGAHENVAVSRDGRTAYVSGGFTRDGYWDGLTVVDLASGDARRLAAGSRPLGIAVL
;
A
#
# COMPACT_ATOMS: atom_id res chain seq x y z
N MET A 1 -18.15 -53.74 37.70
CA MET A 1 -18.19 -54.56 36.47
C MET A 1 -19.09 -53.92 35.43
N ARG A 2 -18.51 -53.25 34.43
CA ARG A 2 -19.13 -52.99 33.12
C ARG A 2 -18.02 -52.66 32.15
N LYS A 3 -17.91 -53.46 31.09
CA LYS A 3 -16.85 -53.51 30.09
C LYS A 3 -16.96 -52.33 29.10
N SER A 4 -15.87 -51.65 28.84
CA SER A 4 -15.64 -50.72 27.76
C SER A 4 -15.58 -51.46 26.40
N ARG A 5 -16.29 -50.96 25.40
CA ARG A 5 -16.11 -51.33 23.99
C ARG A 5 -15.42 -50.22 23.26
N ARG A 6 -14.25 -50.49 22.66
CA ARG A 6 -13.58 -49.65 21.68
C ARG A 6 -14.19 -49.92 20.30
N PRO A 7 -14.39 -48.91 19.42
CA PRO A 7 -14.61 -49.19 18.01
C PRO A 7 -13.29 -49.12 17.20
N SER A 8 -13.27 -50.00 16.22
CA SER A 8 -12.18 -50.38 15.33
C SER A 8 -11.78 -49.31 14.33
N ARG A 9 -10.48 -49.28 14.02
CA ARG A 9 -9.88 -48.58 12.87
C ARG A 9 -10.32 -49.21 11.55
N ALA A 10 -10.85 -48.41 10.64
CA ALA A 10 -11.00 -48.76 9.22
C ALA A 10 -9.83 -48.11 8.44
N ALA A 11 -8.98 -48.98 7.86
CA ALA A 11 -7.96 -48.60 6.91
C ALA A 11 -8.60 -48.29 5.56
N ARG A 12 -8.31 -47.15 4.96
CA ARG A 12 -8.63 -46.85 3.55
C ARG A 12 -7.35 -46.89 2.73
N ALA A 13 -7.41 -47.78 1.71
CA ALA A 13 -6.37 -48.06 0.75
C ALA A 13 -6.14 -46.86 -0.21
N LEU A 14 -4.89 -46.62 -0.51
CA LEU A 14 -4.39 -45.72 -1.56
C LEU A 14 -4.41 -46.46 -2.90
N LEU A 15 -5.00 -45.84 -3.92
CA LEU A 15 -4.84 -46.25 -5.32
C LEU A 15 -3.96 -45.21 -6.03
N PRO A 16 -2.97 -45.61 -6.82
CA PRO A 16 -2.15 -44.69 -7.61
C PRO A 16 -2.84 -44.40 -8.95
N GLY A 17 -3.05 -43.13 -9.24
CA GLY A 17 -3.50 -42.65 -10.55
C GLY A 17 -2.31 -42.37 -11.47
N ALA A 18 -2.33 -43.01 -12.65
CA ALA A 18 -1.33 -42.89 -13.70
C ALA A 18 -1.42 -41.52 -14.42
N VAL A 19 -0.24 -40.91 -14.62
CA VAL A 19 -0.04 -39.73 -15.47
C VAL A 19 0.20 -40.23 -16.90
N ALA A 20 -0.68 -39.86 -17.82
CA ALA A 20 -0.47 -40.03 -19.26
C ALA A 20 0.14 -38.78 -19.86
N ALA A 21 1.37 -38.88 -20.37
CA ALA A 21 2.03 -37.89 -21.18
C ALA A 21 1.59 -38.05 -22.64
N VAL A 22 1.06 -37.00 -23.26
CA VAL A 22 0.78 -36.95 -24.68
C VAL A 22 1.86 -36.09 -25.35
N LEU A 23 2.71 -36.73 -26.12
CA LEU A 23 3.64 -36.11 -27.06
C LEU A 23 2.91 -35.95 -28.40
N LEU A 24 2.80 -34.73 -28.89
CA LEU A 24 2.41 -34.43 -30.25
C LEU A 24 3.58 -33.80 -31.02
N THR A 25 4.25 -34.60 -31.83
CA THR A 25 5.09 -34.17 -32.90
C THR A 25 4.24 -33.97 -34.18
N GLY A 26 4.36 -32.84 -34.81
CA GLY A 26 3.76 -32.55 -36.12
C GLY A 26 4.61 -31.57 -36.93
N CYS A 27 5.47 -32.13 -37.78
CA CYS A 27 6.11 -31.37 -38.89
C CYS A 27 5.12 -31.26 -40.05
N ALA A 28 4.95 -30.05 -40.60
CA ALA A 28 4.46 -29.90 -41.95
C ALA A 28 5.17 -28.71 -42.61
N GLN A 29 5.99 -29.04 -43.60
CA GLN A 29 6.55 -28.10 -44.59
C GLN A 29 5.46 -27.73 -45.59
N GLY A 30 5.30 -26.44 -45.86
CA GLY A 30 4.47 -25.91 -46.93
C GLY A 30 5.22 -24.83 -47.69
N SER A 31 5.71 -25.19 -48.86
CA SER A 31 6.30 -24.27 -49.84
C SER A 31 5.18 -23.46 -50.53
N GLY A 32 5.26 -22.15 -50.48
CA GLY A 32 4.31 -21.23 -51.14
C GLY A 32 5.03 -20.05 -51.77
N SER A 33 4.94 -20.02 -53.07
CA SER A 33 5.43 -19.15 -54.11
C SER A 33 5.41 -17.65 -53.83
N ALA A 34 6.48 -16.97 -54.28
CA ALA A 34 6.62 -15.52 -54.27
C ALA A 34 5.82 -14.88 -55.40
N ALA A 35 5.08 -13.81 -55.10
CA ALA A 35 4.48 -12.90 -56.08
C ALA A 35 5.29 -11.58 -56.13
N PRO A 36 5.37 -10.89 -57.26
CA PRO A 36 6.30 -9.79 -57.48
C PRO A 36 5.85 -8.47 -56.81
N ALA A 37 6.83 -7.71 -56.34
CA ALA A 37 6.66 -6.42 -55.67
C ALA A 37 6.17 -5.34 -56.68
N GLY A 38 5.08 -4.64 -56.28
CA GLY A 38 4.68 -3.38 -56.91
C GLY A 38 5.47 -2.18 -56.41
N PRO A 39 5.51 -1.04 -57.11
CA PRO A 39 6.37 0.08 -56.80
C PRO A 39 5.93 0.81 -55.51
N ALA A 40 6.92 1.15 -54.70
CA ALA A 40 6.75 1.90 -53.46
C ALA A 40 6.28 3.33 -53.74
N GLY A 41 5.14 3.69 -53.15
CA GLY A 41 4.69 5.08 -53.05
C GLY A 41 5.48 5.86 -51.97
N PRO A 42 5.52 7.20 -52.04
CA PRO A 42 6.34 7.99 -51.13
C PRO A 42 5.82 7.90 -49.67
N SER A 43 6.72 7.50 -48.78
CA SER A 43 6.48 7.45 -47.34
C SER A 43 6.31 8.86 -46.81
N SER A 44 5.15 9.19 -46.23
CA SER A 44 4.98 10.38 -45.40
C SER A 44 5.88 10.29 -44.17
N PRO A 45 6.53 11.37 -43.73
CA PRO A 45 7.33 11.36 -42.52
C PRO A 45 6.43 11.08 -41.31
N ALA A 46 6.81 10.09 -40.54
CA ALA A 46 6.20 9.81 -39.23
C ALA A 46 6.28 11.08 -38.37
N ALA A 47 5.15 11.51 -37.85
CA ALA A 47 5.09 12.57 -36.85
C ALA A 47 5.94 12.16 -35.64
N GLY A 48 7.04 12.83 -35.42
CA GLY A 48 7.91 12.62 -34.27
C GLY A 48 7.15 12.84 -33.01
N SER A 49 7.29 11.93 -32.05
CA SER A 49 6.84 12.12 -30.70
C SER A 49 7.35 13.48 -30.19
N PRO A 50 6.50 14.29 -29.53
CA PRO A 50 6.97 15.56 -28.99
C PRO A 50 8.09 15.28 -27.98
N ALA A 51 9.20 15.98 -28.12
CA ALA A 51 10.29 15.96 -27.15
C ALA A 51 9.74 16.34 -25.75
N PRO A 52 10.26 15.77 -24.67
CA PRO A 52 9.88 16.17 -23.33
C PRO A 52 10.09 17.69 -23.18
N GLY A 53 9.02 18.39 -22.89
CA GLY A 53 9.06 19.84 -22.66
C GLY A 53 10.00 20.18 -21.49
N PRO A 54 10.48 21.42 -21.40
CA PRO A 54 11.39 21.86 -20.34
C PRO A 54 10.79 21.52 -18.96
N ALA A 55 11.63 20.96 -18.08
CA ALA A 55 11.25 20.59 -16.73
C ALA A 55 10.52 21.78 -16.04
N ALA A 56 9.34 21.52 -15.48
CA ALA A 56 8.58 22.53 -14.78
C ALA A 56 9.44 23.09 -13.63
N THR A 57 9.75 24.37 -13.68
CA THR A 57 10.55 25.07 -12.66
C THR A 57 9.67 25.72 -11.60
N ALA A 58 8.35 25.65 -11.74
CA ALA A 58 7.39 26.18 -10.77
C ALA A 58 6.96 25.10 -9.77
N PRO A 59 6.75 25.46 -8.48
CA PRO A 59 6.19 24.54 -7.51
C PRO A 59 4.88 23.94 -8.00
N PRO A 60 4.57 22.66 -7.65
CA PRO A 60 3.28 22.07 -7.93
C PRO A 60 2.15 22.93 -7.36
N ALA A 61 1.03 23.02 -8.08
CA ALA A 61 -0.14 23.73 -7.57
C ALA A 61 -0.62 23.08 -6.26
N PRO A 62 -1.09 23.86 -5.28
CA PRO A 62 -1.67 23.31 -4.06
C PRO A 62 -2.77 22.30 -4.37
N GLY A 63 -2.75 21.15 -3.69
CA GLY A 63 -3.67 20.05 -3.94
C GLY A 63 -3.25 19.09 -5.06
N THR A 64 -2.09 19.30 -5.72
CA THR A 64 -1.48 18.28 -6.58
C THR A 64 -1.25 17.01 -5.75
N LEU A 65 -1.59 15.87 -6.31
CA LEU A 65 -1.32 14.58 -5.68
C LEU A 65 0.03 14.06 -6.14
N LEU A 66 0.73 13.41 -5.24
CA LEU A 66 1.90 12.60 -5.53
C LEU A 66 1.54 11.14 -5.29
N VAL A 67 1.67 10.32 -6.31
CA VAL A 67 1.17 8.95 -6.31
C VAL A 67 2.30 7.99 -6.67
N THR A 68 2.53 6.97 -5.85
CA THR A 68 3.50 5.92 -6.18
C THR A 68 2.88 4.90 -7.11
N ASP A 69 3.56 4.60 -8.20
CA ASP A 69 3.09 3.68 -9.23
C ASP A 69 3.87 2.37 -9.15
N PHE A 70 3.36 1.43 -8.39
CA PHE A 70 3.98 0.12 -8.15
C PHE A 70 4.26 -0.65 -9.45
N GLY A 71 3.44 -0.45 -10.47
CA GLY A 71 3.54 -1.15 -11.76
C GLY A 71 4.48 -0.52 -12.77
N SER A 72 5.02 0.67 -12.51
CA SER A 72 5.90 1.39 -13.46
C SER A 72 7.13 2.03 -12.83
N ASP A 73 7.45 1.72 -11.57
CA ASP A 73 8.66 2.17 -10.89
C ASP A 73 8.80 3.71 -10.79
N THR A 74 7.66 4.41 -10.81
CA THR A 74 7.57 5.87 -10.85
C THR A 74 6.77 6.45 -9.69
N VAL A 75 6.89 7.76 -9.55
CA VAL A 75 5.94 8.60 -8.83
C VAL A 75 5.31 9.54 -9.84
N THR A 76 3.98 9.59 -9.88
CA THR A 76 3.22 10.46 -10.78
C THR A 76 2.65 11.66 -10.03
N PHE A 77 2.84 12.85 -10.62
CA PHE A 77 2.17 14.09 -10.21
C PHE A 77 0.80 14.16 -10.87
N VAL A 78 -0.25 14.25 -10.07
CA VAL A 78 -1.62 14.22 -10.56
C VAL A 78 -2.34 15.51 -10.17
N ASP A 79 -2.83 16.24 -11.15
CA ASP A 79 -3.78 17.32 -10.95
C ASP A 79 -5.14 16.69 -10.63
N PRO A 80 -5.79 17.03 -9.51
CA PRO A 80 -7.02 16.36 -9.09
C PRO A 80 -8.21 16.59 -10.04
N VAL A 81 -8.09 17.48 -11.02
CA VAL A 81 -9.13 17.73 -12.03
C VAL A 81 -8.75 17.12 -13.39
N ARG A 82 -7.49 17.29 -13.81
CA ARG A 82 -7.01 16.99 -15.16
C ARG A 82 -6.30 15.64 -15.29
N GLY A 83 -5.87 15.02 -14.18
CA GLY A 83 -5.12 13.76 -14.18
C GLY A 83 -3.61 13.95 -14.16
N ALA A 84 -2.88 12.95 -14.62
CA ALA A 84 -1.41 12.92 -14.60
C ALA A 84 -0.80 14.10 -15.36
N THR A 85 0.17 14.77 -14.72
CA THR A 85 0.89 15.93 -15.27
C THR A 85 2.38 15.69 -15.49
N GLY A 86 2.90 14.54 -15.08
CA GLY A 86 4.27 14.11 -15.24
C GLY A 86 4.63 13.04 -14.21
N SER A 87 5.74 12.34 -14.44
CA SER A 87 6.23 11.29 -13.55
C SER A 87 7.74 11.38 -13.36
N VAL A 88 8.24 10.72 -12.30
CA VAL A 88 9.67 10.61 -11.97
C VAL A 88 9.97 9.15 -11.65
N GLU A 89 10.99 8.57 -12.27
CA GLU A 89 11.49 7.24 -11.93
C GLU A 89 12.12 7.26 -10.52
N VAL A 90 11.70 6.35 -9.65
CA VAL A 90 12.14 6.34 -8.25
C VAL A 90 12.86 5.06 -7.83
N GLY A 91 12.64 3.96 -8.52
CA GLY A 91 13.17 2.63 -8.22
C GLY A 91 12.04 1.61 -8.15
N THR A 92 12.41 0.33 -8.09
CA THR A 92 11.50 -0.80 -8.30
C THR A 92 10.37 -0.84 -7.28
N ALA A 93 9.15 -0.99 -7.80
CA ALA A 93 7.93 -1.23 -7.03
C ALA A 93 7.74 -0.26 -5.85
N PRO A 94 7.62 1.06 -6.08
CA PRO A 94 7.43 2.05 -5.02
C PRO A 94 6.11 1.80 -4.29
N TYR A 95 6.15 1.95 -2.95
CA TYR A 95 5.02 1.64 -2.07
C TYR A 95 4.52 2.89 -1.35
N GLY A 96 5.00 3.17 -0.16
CA GLY A 96 4.64 4.34 0.63
C GLY A 96 5.32 5.62 0.15
N VAL A 97 4.70 6.76 0.42
CA VAL A 97 5.24 8.11 0.15
C VAL A 97 4.95 9.06 1.30
N ALA A 98 5.97 9.80 1.72
CA ALA A 98 5.86 10.87 2.73
C ALA A 98 6.38 12.19 2.17
N LEU A 99 5.74 13.30 2.55
CA LEU A 99 6.11 14.64 2.09
C LEU A 99 6.83 15.42 3.19
N GLY A 100 8.00 15.95 2.88
CA GLY A 100 8.71 16.89 3.72
C GLY A 100 8.24 18.34 3.51
N ALA A 101 8.29 19.13 4.57
CA ALA A 101 7.99 20.56 4.50
C ALA A 101 8.99 21.33 3.63
N ASP A 102 10.13 20.73 3.31
CA ASP A 102 11.19 21.25 2.45
C ASP A 102 10.94 21.03 0.95
N GLY A 103 9.77 20.50 0.57
CA GLY A 103 9.41 20.22 -0.82
C GLY A 103 10.00 18.93 -1.37
N ARG A 104 10.54 18.05 -0.51
CA ARG A 104 10.98 16.71 -0.90
C ARG A 104 9.92 15.68 -0.60
N ALA A 105 9.82 14.69 -1.48
CA ALA A 105 9.06 13.47 -1.23
C ALA A 105 10.01 12.31 -0.98
N TRP A 106 9.65 11.45 -0.05
CA TRP A 106 10.39 10.28 0.38
C TRP A 106 9.57 9.05 0.02
N VAL A 107 10.12 8.17 -0.78
CA VAL A 107 9.40 7.04 -1.36
C VAL A 107 10.09 5.74 -1.00
N ALA A 108 9.35 4.83 -0.38
CA ALA A 108 9.83 3.49 -0.07
C ALA A 108 9.76 2.60 -1.33
N THR A 109 10.88 2.03 -1.76
CA THR A 109 10.97 1.14 -2.93
C THR A 109 11.53 -0.23 -2.54
N ALA A 110 11.62 -1.17 -3.47
CA ALA A 110 12.28 -2.46 -3.22
C ALA A 110 13.79 -2.33 -2.95
N GLU A 111 14.42 -1.29 -3.51
CA GLU A 111 15.88 -1.12 -3.52
C GLU A 111 16.40 -0.16 -2.43
N GLY A 112 15.55 0.75 -1.99
CA GLY A 112 15.94 1.79 -1.06
C GLY A 112 14.87 2.86 -0.88
N VAL A 113 15.21 3.93 -0.19
CA VAL A 113 14.37 5.11 -0.07
C VAL A 113 14.76 6.11 -1.16
N ALA A 114 13.85 6.36 -2.10
CA ALA A 114 14.05 7.40 -3.11
C ALA A 114 13.67 8.77 -2.55
N VAL A 115 14.48 9.78 -2.84
CA VAL A 115 14.24 11.18 -2.49
C VAL A 115 13.96 11.95 -3.76
N VAL A 116 12.80 12.60 -3.83
CA VAL A 116 12.33 13.33 -5.01
C VAL A 116 12.18 14.81 -4.69
N ASP A 117 12.78 15.67 -5.49
CA ASP A 117 12.48 17.10 -5.51
C ASP A 117 11.16 17.31 -6.24
N THR A 118 10.13 17.75 -5.51
CA THR A 118 8.77 17.89 -6.06
C THR A 118 8.65 19.11 -6.99
N VAL A 119 9.52 20.10 -6.86
CA VAL A 119 9.55 21.31 -7.71
C VAL A 119 10.29 21.01 -9.02
N ALA A 120 11.52 20.50 -8.91
CA ALA A 120 12.33 20.15 -10.08
C ALA A 120 11.86 18.84 -10.76
N ARG A 121 10.96 18.10 -10.12
CA ARG A 121 10.43 16.81 -10.57
C ARG A 121 11.55 15.84 -10.98
N LYS A 122 12.47 15.60 -10.06
CA LYS A 122 13.59 14.69 -10.29
C LYS A 122 13.95 13.93 -9.03
N ARG A 123 14.45 12.70 -9.19
CA ARG A 123 15.05 11.94 -8.09
C ARG A 123 16.41 12.54 -7.74
N LEU A 124 16.59 12.90 -6.45
CA LEU A 124 17.82 13.42 -5.88
C LEU A 124 18.74 12.30 -5.41
N ALA A 125 18.17 11.25 -4.83
CA ALA A 125 18.92 10.12 -4.26
C ALA A 125 18.07 8.85 -4.28
N LEU A 126 18.75 7.70 -4.20
CA LEU A 126 18.21 6.41 -3.79
C LEU A 126 19.10 5.89 -2.67
N ILE A 127 18.56 5.83 -1.44
CA ILE A 127 19.29 5.48 -0.22
C ILE A 127 19.10 3.98 0.02
N PRO A 128 20.15 3.15 -0.09
CA PRO A 128 20.01 1.70 0.08
C PRO A 128 19.70 1.34 1.53
N TYR A 129 18.94 0.27 1.72
CA TYR A 129 18.65 -0.30 3.03
C TYR A 129 19.91 -0.95 3.64
N ARG A 130 19.97 -1.01 4.97
CA ARG A 130 20.95 -1.83 5.71
C ARG A 130 20.44 -3.26 5.93
N THR A 131 19.13 -3.40 6.04
CA THR A 131 18.46 -4.69 6.18
C THR A 131 18.62 -5.50 4.91
N ASP A 132 18.98 -6.77 5.05
CA ASP A 132 18.98 -7.70 3.91
C ASP A 132 17.56 -7.95 3.44
N THR A 133 17.23 -7.41 2.29
CA THR A 133 15.91 -7.50 1.65
C THR A 133 15.79 -8.65 0.67
N GLY A 134 16.85 -9.44 0.48
CA GLY A 134 16.94 -10.45 -0.56
C GLY A 134 16.95 -9.84 -1.97
N PRO A 135 16.68 -10.66 -2.99
CA PRO A 135 16.62 -10.19 -4.37
C PRO A 135 15.51 -9.15 -4.58
N VAL A 136 15.79 -8.14 -5.42
CA VAL A 136 14.78 -7.16 -5.83
C VAL A 136 13.70 -7.85 -6.66
N THR A 137 12.45 -7.73 -6.22
CA THR A 137 11.27 -8.31 -6.88
C THR A 137 10.10 -7.32 -6.87
N THR A 138 9.02 -7.64 -7.58
CA THR A 138 7.84 -6.80 -7.76
C THR A 138 6.56 -7.38 -7.18
N GLY A 139 6.64 -8.44 -6.35
CA GLY A 139 5.45 -9.02 -5.70
C GLY A 139 4.91 -8.12 -4.57
N GLU A 140 3.63 -8.26 -4.25
CA GLU A 140 2.97 -7.54 -3.14
C GLU A 140 3.75 -7.68 -1.83
N TYR A 141 4.29 -8.87 -1.56
CA TYR A 141 5.05 -9.18 -0.36
C TYR A 141 6.57 -9.18 -0.59
N ARG A 142 7.03 -8.39 -1.53
CA ARG A 142 8.45 -8.23 -1.84
C ARG A 142 9.28 -7.78 -0.64
N GLY A 143 10.58 -8.02 -0.68
CA GLY A 143 11.53 -7.38 0.23
C GLY A 143 11.67 -5.87 -0.04
N GLY A 144 12.23 -5.16 0.91
CA GLY A 144 12.45 -3.71 0.83
C GLY A 144 11.36 -2.88 1.51
N GLY A 145 11.38 -1.59 1.26
CA GLY A 145 10.54 -0.63 1.96
C GLY A 145 9.07 -0.69 1.59
N MET A 146 8.22 -0.53 2.59
CA MET A 146 6.77 -0.50 2.48
C MET A 146 6.22 0.82 3.02
N GLY A 147 5.74 0.90 4.26
CA GLY A 147 5.33 2.14 4.89
C GLY A 147 6.50 3.09 5.15
N ILE A 148 6.26 4.39 5.07
CA ILE A 148 7.26 5.43 5.34
C ILE A 148 6.60 6.67 5.94
N ALA A 149 7.23 7.23 6.98
CA ALA A 149 6.80 8.47 7.59
C ALA A 149 7.99 9.39 7.91
N LEU A 150 7.73 10.69 8.00
CA LEU A 150 8.71 11.67 8.43
C LEU A 150 8.47 12.10 9.88
N ALA A 151 9.54 12.31 10.62
CA ALA A 151 9.47 13.02 11.89
C ALA A 151 8.89 14.44 11.67
N PRO A 152 8.11 15.00 12.61
CA PRO A 152 7.54 16.33 12.47
C PRO A 152 8.57 17.45 12.25
N ASP A 153 9.80 17.27 12.74
CA ASP A 153 10.93 18.20 12.53
C ASP A 153 11.62 18.03 11.18
N GLY A 154 11.23 17.03 10.38
CA GLY A 154 11.78 16.72 9.07
C GLY A 154 13.20 16.16 9.07
N ARG A 155 13.81 15.91 10.23
CA ARG A 155 15.23 15.46 10.31
C ARG A 155 15.41 13.97 10.10
N ARG A 156 14.37 13.19 10.28
CA ARG A 156 14.38 11.73 10.12
C ARG A 156 13.22 11.26 9.27
N ALA A 157 13.49 10.29 8.41
CA ALA A 157 12.45 9.46 7.82
C ALA A 157 12.54 8.06 8.44
N TYR A 158 11.39 7.45 8.66
CA TYR A 158 11.26 6.10 9.21
C TYR A 158 10.61 5.23 8.15
N VAL A 159 11.25 4.12 7.81
CA VAL A 159 10.73 3.21 6.78
C VAL A 159 10.63 1.79 7.31
N GLY A 160 9.46 1.21 7.13
CA GLY A 160 9.21 -0.21 7.39
C GLY A 160 9.82 -1.05 6.27
N VAL A 161 10.83 -1.86 6.61
CA VAL A 161 11.54 -2.69 5.64
C VAL A 161 11.16 -4.15 5.84
N ASN A 162 10.55 -4.74 4.81
CA ASN A 162 10.22 -6.15 4.79
C ASN A 162 11.47 -6.98 4.47
N ALA A 163 11.77 -7.94 5.34
CA ALA A 163 12.84 -8.93 5.14
C ALA A 163 12.23 -10.31 4.86
N PRO A 164 12.66 -11.02 3.81
CA PRO A 164 12.12 -12.33 3.47
C PRO A 164 12.30 -13.34 4.60
N GLY A 165 11.21 -14.04 4.95
CA GLY A 165 11.24 -15.18 5.86
C GLY A 165 11.36 -14.86 7.36
N GLY A 166 11.44 -13.58 7.76
CA GLY A 166 11.65 -13.17 9.15
C GLY A 166 10.81 -11.97 9.59
N ASN A 167 11.22 -11.41 10.71
CA ASN A 167 10.76 -10.09 11.15
C ASN A 167 11.31 -9.01 10.23
N GLY A 168 10.54 -7.92 10.08
CA GLY A 168 10.99 -6.72 9.38
C GLY A 168 11.88 -5.85 10.26
N ALA A 169 12.27 -4.73 9.70
CA ALA A 169 12.99 -3.67 10.40
C ALA A 169 12.31 -2.31 10.19
N LEU A 170 12.40 -1.45 11.18
CA LEU A 170 12.18 -0.02 11.03
C LEU A 170 13.56 0.63 10.83
N GLU A 171 13.84 1.10 9.63
CA GLU A 171 15.09 1.84 9.37
C GLU A 171 14.88 3.32 9.57
N VAL A 172 15.90 3.95 10.19
CA VAL A 172 15.94 5.39 10.46
C VAL A 172 16.88 6.04 9.45
N VAL A 173 16.36 6.97 8.67
CA VAL A 173 17.11 7.71 7.66
C VAL A 173 17.35 9.13 8.15
N ASP A 174 18.60 9.56 8.17
CA ASP A 174 18.97 10.97 8.35
C ASP A 174 18.69 11.72 7.03
N THR A 175 17.76 12.68 7.08
CA THR A 175 17.28 13.39 5.88
C THR A 175 18.31 14.38 5.32
N ALA A 176 19.21 14.87 6.13
CA ALA A 176 20.27 15.78 5.69
C ALA A 176 21.47 15.00 5.12
N ALA A 177 21.87 13.92 5.79
CA ALA A 177 22.99 13.09 5.37
C ALA A 177 22.63 12.09 4.27
N LEU A 178 21.34 11.92 3.96
CA LEU A 178 20.80 10.97 2.97
C LEU A 178 21.34 9.55 3.17
N ARG A 179 21.26 9.03 4.38
CA ARG A 179 21.75 7.70 4.73
C ARG A 179 20.94 7.09 5.86
N VAL A 180 20.86 5.76 5.88
CA VAL A 180 20.34 5.02 7.02
C VAL A 180 21.31 5.14 8.18
N THR A 181 20.83 5.53 9.36
CA THR A 181 21.62 5.63 10.59
C THR A 181 21.44 4.42 11.49
N ASP A 182 20.20 3.93 11.60
CA ASP A 182 19.83 2.88 12.54
C ASP A 182 18.79 1.94 11.92
N ALA A 183 18.65 0.75 12.50
CA ALA A 183 17.63 -0.22 12.16
C ALA A 183 17.14 -0.91 13.45
N VAL A 184 15.84 -0.93 13.68
CA VAL A 184 15.18 -1.53 14.84
C VAL A 184 14.36 -2.73 14.39
N PRO A 185 14.50 -3.93 14.95
CA PRO A 185 13.64 -5.06 14.64
C PRO A 185 12.18 -4.75 14.98
N VAL A 186 11.28 -5.03 14.04
CA VAL A 186 9.83 -4.84 14.18
C VAL A 186 9.08 -6.12 13.80
N GLY A 187 7.75 -6.09 13.83
CA GLY A 187 6.91 -7.19 13.39
C GLY A 187 7.15 -7.60 11.94
N ARG A 188 6.51 -8.69 11.53
CA ARG A 188 6.62 -9.24 10.17
C ARG A 188 5.82 -8.40 9.20
N ARG A 189 6.43 -8.07 8.06
CA ARG A 189 5.83 -7.24 7.00
C ARG A 189 5.30 -5.92 7.55
N PRO A 190 6.18 -4.97 7.86
CA PRO A 190 5.77 -3.65 8.32
C PRO A 190 5.17 -2.85 7.16
N PHE A 191 3.87 -3.09 6.89
CA PHE A 191 3.14 -2.49 5.78
C PHE A 191 3.02 -0.98 5.92
N ASP A 192 2.86 -0.51 7.15
CA ASP A 192 2.67 0.91 7.41
C ASP A 192 3.55 1.42 8.53
N VAL A 193 3.87 2.71 8.45
CA VAL A 193 4.65 3.43 9.46
C VAL A 193 4.01 4.79 9.71
N ASP A 194 3.69 5.03 10.98
CA ASP A 194 3.19 6.31 11.47
C ASP A 194 4.16 6.92 12.49
N VAL A 195 4.03 8.21 12.73
CA VAL A 195 4.76 8.94 13.77
C VAL A 195 3.76 9.66 14.66
N SER A 196 3.97 9.60 15.98
CA SER A 196 3.17 10.37 16.93
C SER A 196 3.25 11.87 16.62
N ARG A 197 2.18 12.60 16.96
CA ARG A 197 2.09 14.03 16.65
C ARG A 197 3.24 14.87 17.22
N ASP A 198 3.75 14.48 18.38
CA ASP A 198 4.89 15.12 19.04
C ASP A 198 6.26 14.59 18.57
N GLY A 199 6.26 13.59 17.70
CA GLY A 199 7.48 12.97 17.16
C GLY A 199 8.24 12.08 18.14
N THR A 200 7.65 11.75 19.30
CA THR A 200 8.34 10.96 20.34
C THR A 200 8.26 9.46 20.12
N GLU A 201 7.25 8.98 19.40
CA GLU A 201 7.06 7.56 19.08
C GLU A 201 6.85 7.35 17.58
N VAL A 202 7.31 6.19 17.11
CA VAL A 202 7.09 5.68 15.75
C VAL A 202 6.37 4.35 15.84
N TYR A 203 5.40 4.14 14.98
CA TYR A 203 4.53 2.98 14.96
C TYR A 203 4.73 2.20 13.67
N ALA A 204 5.18 0.94 13.77
CA ALA A 204 5.29 0.04 12.62
C ALA A 204 4.22 -1.03 12.70
N THR A 205 3.29 -1.03 11.75
CA THR A 205 2.17 -1.97 11.68
C THR A 205 2.62 -3.26 11.01
N GLY A 206 2.71 -4.34 11.79
CA GLY A 206 3.13 -5.65 11.35
C GLY A 206 1.97 -6.51 10.84
N HIS A 207 1.82 -6.61 9.53
CA HIS A 207 0.74 -7.33 8.88
C HIS A 207 0.69 -8.83 9.26
N ASP A 208 1.81 -9.55 9.16
CA ASP A 208 1.86 -11.00 9.42
C ASP A 208 2.13 -11.35 10.88
N SER A 209 2.42 -10.37 11.71
CA SER A 209 2.62 -10.55 13.15
C SER A 209 1.46 -10.04 14.00
N PHE A 210 0.44 -9.45 13.39
CA PHE A 210 -0.79 -8.96 14.04
C PHE A 210 -0.50 -7.98 15.18
N ASP A 211 0.50 -7.12 15.00
CA ASP A 211 0.95 -6.19 16.03
C ASP A 211 1.27 -4.80 15.48
N VAL A 212 1.40 -3.88 16.39
CA VAL A 212 2.11 -2.62 16.18
C VAL A 212 3.37 -2.64 17.03
N THR A 213 4.52 -2.46 16.40
CA THR A 213 5.76 -2.20 17.13
C THR A 213 5.86 -0.70 17.37
N VAL A 214 5.87 -0.31 18.64
CA VAL A 214 6.04 1.08 19.09
C VAL A 214 7.50 1.30 19.41
N VAL A 215 8.12 2.26 18.74
CA VAL A 215 9.55 2.60 18.87
C VAL A 215 9.69 4.02 19.41
N ALA A 216 10.42 4.18 20.51
CA ALA A 216 10.76 5.50 21.04
C ALA A 216 11.75 6.20 20.11
N ALA A 217 11.39 7.33 19.52
CA ALA A 217 12.20 8.01 18.51
C ALA A 217 13.56 8.50 19.01
N GLY A 218 13.69 8.76 20.33
CA GLY A 218 14.92 9.24 20.96
C GLY A 218 15.92 8.13 21.30
N THR A 219 15.43 7.00 21.85
CA THR A 219 16.29 5.90 22.35
C THR A 219 16.33 4.69 21.43
N LEU A 220 15.36 4.58 20.51
CA LEU A 220 15.11 3.44 19.63
C LEU A 220 14.72 2.15 20.40
N GLU A 221 14.38 2.28 21.67
CA GLU A 221 13.76 1.19 22.42
C GLU A 221 12.38 0.86 21.83
N SER A 222 12.08 -0.42 21.73
CA SER A 222 10.84 -0.87 21.12
C SER A 222 10.02 -1.78 22.03
N ARG A 223 8.70 -1.74 21.87
CA ARG A 223 7.75 -2.68 22.47
C ARG A 223 6.68 -3.07 21.47
N ARG A 224 6.14 -4.25 21.62
CA ARG A 224 5.06 -4.75 20.76
C ARG A 224 3.71 -4.58 21.44
N VAL A 225 2.72 -4.16 20.66
CA VAL A 225 1.31 -4.10 21.05
C VAL A 225 0.53 -5.05 20.14
N GLU A 226 -0.10 -6.05 20.68
CA GLU A 226 -0.92 -6.99 19.93
C GLU A 226 -2.21 -6.29 19.47
N VAL A 227 -2.53 -6.37 18.19
CA VAL A 227 -3.73 -5.78 17.59
C VAL A 227 -4.91 -6.74 17.69
N ALA A 228 -4.67 -8.00 17.30
CA ALA A 228 -5.67 -9.07 17.39
C ALA A 228 -5.03 -10.32 17.98
N PRO A 229 -5.68 -10.99 18.94
CA PRO A 229 -5.12 -12.16 19.60
C PRO A 229 -4.90 -13.28 18.59
N TYR A 230 -3.65 -13.70 18.45
CA TYR A 230 -3.28 -14.80 17.56
C TYR A 230 -4.03 -16.09 17.95
N GLY A 231 -4.70 -16.69 16.98
CA GLY A 231 -5.44 -17.94 17.18
C GLY A 231 -6.89 -17.79 17.63
N THR A 232 -7.37 -16.62 18.08
CA THR A 232 -8.78 -16.39 18.38
C THR A 232 -9.60 -16.06 17.15
N GLU A 233 -8.96 -15.46 16.13
CA GLU A 233 -9.58 -15.01 14.91
C GLU A 233 -9.08 -15.78 13.66
N GLY A 234 -8.59 -17.02 13.84
CA GLY A 234 -8.19 -17.90 12.75
C GLY A 234 -6.70 -18.17 12.63
N GLY A 235 -5.84 -17.58 13.46
CA GLY A 235 -4.41 -17.87 13.52
C GLY A 235 -3.61 -17.42 12.30
N LEU A 236 -2.47 -18.05 12.04
CA LEU A 236 -1.52 -17.66 11.00
C LEU A 236 -2.09 -17.69 9.57
N GLY A 237 -3.09 -18.51 9.31
CA GLY A 237 -3.82 -18.55 8.04
C GLY A 237 -4.98 -17.55 7.96
N SER A 238 -5.19 -16.76 9.02
CA SER A 238 -6.27 -15.79 9.05
C SER A 238 -6.09 -14.70 8.00
N TRP A 239 -7.18 -14.29 7.40
CA TRP A 239 -7.28 -13.11 6.56
C TRP A 239 -7.42 -11.82 7.38
N LEU A 240 -7.58 -11.92 8.71
CA LEU A 240 -7.84 -10.83 9.64
C LEU A 240 -6.54 -10.12 10.03
N LYS A 241 -5.89 -9.48 9.09
CA LYS A 241 -4.59 -8.86 9.24
C LYS A 241 -4.67 -7.33 9.11
N PRO A 242 -4.00 -6.56 9.98
CA PRO A 242 -3.93 -5.12 9.80
C PRO A 242 -3.05 -4.78 8.60
N HIS A 243 -3.49 -3.84 7.75
CA HIS A 243 -2.69 -3.34 6.65
C HIS A 243 -2.10 -1.97 6.97
N TYR A 244 -2.96 -1.00 7.23
CA TYR A 244 -2.60 0.39 7.45
C TYR A 244 -3.16 0.89 8.78
N ALA A 245 -2.53 1.90 9.32
CA ALA A 245 -2.95 2.60 10.52
C ALA A 245 -3.07 4.10 10.25
N ALA A 246 -3.78 4.81 11.13
CA ALA A 246 -3.76 6.26 11.17
C ALA A 246 -3.81 6.75 12.61
N VAL A 247 -3.02 7.77 12.93
CA VAL A 247 -2.98 8.37 14.26
C VAL A 247 -4.18 9.30 14.43
N ARG A 248 -5.05 9.01 15.41
CA ARG A 248 -6.21 9.86 15.71
C ARG A 248 -5.76 11.19 16.33
N PRO A 249 -6.13 12.35 15.72
CA PRO A 249 -5.61 13.65 16.16
C PRO A 249 -6.00 14.06 17.58
N SER A 250 -7.14 13.56 18.08
CA SER A 250 -7.68 13.98 19.39
C SER A 250 -6.95 13.39 20.59
N ASP A 251 -6.44 12.16 20.49
CA ASP A 251 -5.88 11.42 21.63
C ASP A 251 -4.63 10.61 21.32
N GLY A 252 -4.18 10.59 20.07
CA GLY A 252 -2.97 9.86 19.63
C GLY A 252 -3.14 8.35 19.54
N LYS A 253 -4.36 7.81 19.67
CA LYS A 253 -4.61 6.39 19.43
C LYS A 253 -4.50 6.05 17.98
N LEU A 254 -4.09 4.83 17.69
CA LEU A 254 -4.03 4.30 16.33
C LEU A 254 -5.38 3.69 15.96
N LEU A 255 -5.82 3.99 14.76
CA LEU A 255 -7.01 3.44 14.14
C LEU A 255 -6.57 2.48 13.04
N LEU A 256 -6.78 1.18 13.27
CA LEU A 256 -6.41 0.13 12.33
C LEU A 256 -7.68 -0.60 11.89
N PRO A 257 -8.22 -0.28 10.71
CA PRO A 257 -9.24 -1.13 10.10
C PRO A 257 -8.59 -2.46 9.73
N PHE A 258 -9.30 -3.56 9.99
CA PHE A 258 -8.85 -4.86 9.54
C PHE A 258 -10.03 -5.70 9.07
N GLU A 259 -9.72 -6.79 8.43
CA GLU A 259 -10.67 -7.53 7.61
C GLU A 259 -11.99 -7.83 8.31
N GLY A 260 -13.08 -7.72 7.59
CA GLY A 260 -14.44 -7.77 8.10
C GLY A 260 -15.00 -6.40 8.45
N GLU A 261 -15.91 -6.37 9.40
CA GLU A 261 -16.55 -5.17 9.93
C GLU A 261 -15.90 -4.69 11.24
N ARG A 262 -14.56 -4.53 11.25
CA ARG A 262 -13.81 -4.26 12.47
C ARG A 262 -12.82 -3.12 12.34
N LEU A 263 -12.69 -2.37 13.42
CA LEU A 263 -11.70 -1.34 13.65
C LEU A 263 -11.00 -1.62 14.98
N ALA A 264 -9.70 -1.87 14.94
CA ALA A 264 -8.90 -1.87 16.17
C ALA A 264 -8.54 -0.43 16.54
N VAL A 265 -8.82 -0.06 17.78
CA VAL A 265 -8.42 1.21 18.38
C VAL A 265 -7.33 0.89 19.40
N VAL A 266 -6.10 1.20 19.05
CA VAL A 266 -4.91 0.86 19.86
C VAL A 266 -4.43 2.09 20.60
N ASP A 267 -4.32 2.01 21.92
CA ASP A 267 -3.62 3.01 22.72
C ASP A 267 -2.14 2.61 22.81
N PRO A 268 -1.24 3.29 22.06
CA PRO A 268 0.15 2.90 22.06
C PRO A 268 0.84 3.10 23.42
N ARG A 269 0.38 4.00 24.26
CA ARG A 269 0.98 4.26 25.57
C ARG A 269 0.72 3.15 26.58
N THR A 270 -0.48 2.59 26.56
CA THR A 270 -0.91 1.55 27.51
C THR A 270 -0.82 0.14 26.96
N GLY A 271 -0.71 -0.01 25.63
CA GLY A 271 -0.78 -1.29 24.92
C GLY A 271 -2.20 -1.88 24.88
N ARG A 272 -3.23 -1.11 25.24
CA ARG A 272 -4.61 -1.59 25.20
C ARG A 272 -5.18 -1.47 23.79
N THR A 273 -5.81 -2.55 23.35
CA THR A 273 -6.56 -2.61 22.10
C THR A 273 -8.04 -2.80 22.39
N GLU A 274 -8.89 -2.01 21.75
CA GLU A 274 -10.34 -2.14 21.74
C GLU A 274 -10.78 -2.42 20.29
N ILE A 275 -11.73 -3.35 20.12
CA ILE A 275 -12.30 -3.66 18.82
C ILE A 275 -13.68 -3.03 18.73
N GLU A 276 -13.85 -2.16 17.75
CA GLU A 276 -15.11 -1.51 17.44
C GLU A 276 -15.72 -2.08 16.13
N PRO A 277 -17.06 -2.20 16.05
CA PRO A 277 -17.69 -2.60 14.79
C PRO A 277 -17.64 -1.48 13.75
N MET A 278 -17.64 -1.89 12.47
CA MET A 278 -17.86 -1.04 11.32
C MET A 278 -19.03 -1.56 10.47
N THR A 279 -19.64 -0.67 9.66
CA THR A 279 -20.79 -1.03 8.83
C THR A 279 -20.39 -1.84 7.60
N ALA A 280 -19.27 -1.48 6.96
CA ALA A 280 -18.81 -2.15 5.76
C ALA A 280 -18.03 -3.42 6.11
N ARG A 281 -18.57 -4.57 5.74
CA ARG A 281 -17.86 -5.84 5.82
C ARG A 281 -17.15 -6.11 4.51
N THR A 282 -15.86 -5.86 4.50
CA THR A 282 -14.99 -5.95 3.32
C THR A 282 -13.58 -6.31 3.75
N HIS A 283 -12.75 -6.64 2.79
CA HIS A 283 -11.30 -6.72 2.98
C HIS A 283 -10.74 -5.29 3.10
N GLN A 284 -10.56 -4.81 4.33
CA GLN A 284 -10.20 -3.42 4.61
C GLN A 284 -8.69 -3.20 4.50
N HIS A 285 -8.29 -2.13 3.82
CA HIS A 285 -6.91 -1.76 3.55
C HIS A 285 -6.61 -0.32 4.00
N GLY A 286 -6.59 0.60 3.05
CA GLY A 286 -6.13 1.96 3.26
C GLY A 286 -6.97 2.76 4.25
N VAL A 287 -6.31 3.64 5.00
CA VAL A 287 -6.94 4.45 6.02
C VAL A 287 -6.38 5.86 6.01
N ALA A 288 -7.23 6.84 6.25
CA ALA A 288 -6.83 8.22 6.51
C ALA A 288 -7.73 8.85 7.58
N VAL A 289 -7.19 9.81 8.33
CA VAL A 289 -7.96 10.58 9.31
C VAL A 289 -7.80 12.06 9.02
N THR A 290 -8.92 12.77 8.92
CA THR A 290 -8.90 14.23 8.77
C THR A 290 -8.46 14.92 10.08
N ALA A 291 -8.03 16.17 10.00
CA ALA A 291 -7.73 16.98 11.19
C ALA A 291 -8.93 17.08 12.16
N GLY A 292 -10.16 17.00 11.65
CA GLY A 292 -11.39 16.98 12.43
C GLY A 292 -11.76 15.60 13.01
N GLY A 293 -10.94 14.56 12.79
CA GLY A 293 -11.15 13.22 13.33
C GLY A 293 -12.09 12.34 12.51
N THR A 294 -12.49 12.74 11.31
CA THR A 294 -13.25 11.86 10.40
C THR A 294 -12.32 10.79 9.85
N LEU A 295 -12.67 9.53 10.03
CA LEU A 295 -11.95 8.36 9.54
C LEU A 295 -12.47 7.96 8.16
N LEU A 296 -11.56 7.72 7.23
CA LEU A 296 -11.82 7.16 5.91
C LEU A 296 -11.17 5.77 5.83
N VAL A 297 -11.91 4.77 5.37
CA VAL A 297 -11.41 3.39 5.23
C VAL A 297 -11.78 2.84 3.86
N VAL A 298 -10.79 2.28 3.19
CA VAL A 298 -10.96 1.60 1.89
C VAL A 298 -11.24 0.12 2.12
N GLY A 299 -12.34 -0.38 1.57
CA GLY A 299 -12.61 -1.80 1.43
C GLY A 299 -12.32 -2.24 -0.01
N THR A 300 -11.42 -3.21 -0.19
CA THR A 300 -10.95 -3.62 -1.52
C THR A 300 -11.90 -4.59 -2.22
N GLY A 301 -12.62 -5.39 -1.48
CA GLY A 301 -13.53 -6.41 -1.99
C GLY A 301 -14.03 -7.36 -0.91
N PRO A 302 -14.79 -8.41 -1.25
CA PRO A 302 -15.33 -9.35 -0.28
C PRO A 302 -14.24 -10.29 0.25
N ILE A 303 -14.32 -10.59 1.55
CA ILE A 303 -13.61 -11.70 2.18
C ILE A 303 -14.39 -12.99 1.92
N ASP A 304 -15.69 -12.94 2.19
CA ASP A 304 -16.68 -13.99 1.94
C ASP A 304 -17.67 -13.48 0.88
N PRO A 305 -17.63 -14.00 -0.37
CA PRO A 305 -18.50 -13.53 -1.45
C PRO A 305 -20.01 -13.66 -1.17
N ASP A 306 -20.40 -14.58 -0.28
CA ASP A 306 -21.81 -14.79 0.06
C ASP A 306 -22.31 -13.83 1.16
N ALA A 307 -21.41 -13.34 2.00
CA ALA A 307 -21.75 -12.50 3.16
C ALA A 307 -21.28 -11.04 3.01
N ASP A 308 -20.21 -10.82 2.27
CA ASP A 308 -19.54 -9.53 2.21
C ASP A 308 -20.01 -8.70 1.01
N ARG A 309 -19.90 -7.39 1.15
CA ARG A 309 -20.20 -6.45 0.09
C ARG A 309 -18.95 -6.15 -0.72
N GLY A 310 -19.15 -5.59 -1.91
CA GLY A 310 -18.08 -5.21 -2.83
C GLY A 310 -17.23 -4.05 -2.29
N PRO A 311 -16.27 -3.56 -3.14
CA PRO A 311 -15.39 -2.47 -2.80
C PRO A 311 -16.14 -1.22 -2.34
N SER A 312 -15.59 -0.53 -1.33
CA SER A 312 -16.24 0.65 -0.74
C SER A 312 -15.24 1.63 -0.13
N LEU A 313 -15.70 2.87 0.02
CA LEU A 313 -15.09 3.87 0.90
C LEU A 313 -16.05 4.10 2.07
N THR A 314 -15.61 3.74 3.27
CA THR A 314 -16.34 4.05 4.51
C THR A 314 -15.84 5.36 5.07
N VAL A 315 -16.76 6.27 5.40
CA VAL A 315 -16.49 7.55 6.04
C VAL A 315 -17.18 7.56 7.40
N ARG A 316 -16.38 7.51 8.48
CA ARG A 316 -16.87 7.49 9.86
C ARG A 316 -16.60 8.83 10.53
N ALA A 317 -17.65 9.50 10.93
CA ALA A 317 -17.57 10.75 11.69
C ALA A 317 -17.04 10.51 13.13
N PRO A 318 -16.50 11.53 13.82
CA PRO A 318 -16.02 11.39 15.19
C PRO A 318 -17.06 10.89 16.21
N ASP A 319 -18.35 11.06 15.92
CA ASP A 319 -19.47 10.56 16.73
C ASP A 319 -19.86 9.10 16.41
N GLY A 320 -19.09 8.43 15.54
CA GLY A 320 -19.28 7.04 15.16
C GLY A 320 -20.28 6.81 14.02
N ARG A 321 -20.95 7.84 13.51
CA ARG A 321 -21.85 7.68 12.36
C ARG A 321 -21.06 7.38 11.08
N GLU A 322 -21.51 6.39 10.32
CA GLU A 322 -20.85 5.96 9.09
C GLU A 322 -21.70 6.23 7.85
N ARG A 323 -21.00 6.54 6.76
CA ARG A 323 -21.51 6.47 5.39
C ARG A 323 -20.61 5.55 4.61
N VAL A 324 -21.21 4.67 3.81
CA VAL A 324 -20.47 3.71 2.96
C VAL A 324 -20.80 4.06 1.52
N TYR A 325 -19.78 4.45 0.77
CA TYR A 325 -19.86 4.74 -0.65
C TYR A 325 -19.33 3.54 -1.44
N PRO A 326 -20.12 2.93 -2.32
CA PRO A 326 -19.65 1.85 -3.19
C PRO A 326 -18.59 2.39 -4.17
N LEU A 327 -17.56 1.59 -4.44
CA LEU A 327 -16.52 1.88 -5.41
C LEU A 327 -16.59 0.89 -6.57
N GLU A 328 -16.17 1.36 -7.75
CA GLU A 328 -16.08 0.51 -8.94
C GLU A 328 -14.73 -0.23 -8.97
N GLY A 329 -14.67 -1.41 -8.37
CA GLY A 329 -13.47 -2.25 -8.32
C GLY A 329 -12.61 -2.03 -7.08
N ALA A 330 -11.59 -2.88 -6.94
CA ALA A 330 -10.67 -2.86 -5.81
C ALA A 330 -9.83 -1.59 -5.79
N HIS A 331 -9.59 -1.07 -4.58
CA HIS A 331 -8.77 0.10 -4.32
C HIS A 331 -7.84 -0.21 -3.14
N GLU A 332 -6.66 0.41 -3.11
CA GLU A 332 -5.63 0.10 -2.12
C GLU A 332 -5.60 1.10 -0.97
N ASN A 333 -5.44 2.39 -1.28
CA ASN A 333 -5.16 3.40 -0.27
C ASN A 333 -5.96 4.67 -0.51
N VAL A 334 -5.98 5.56 0.49
CA VAL A 334 -6.75 6.80 0.46
C VAL A 334 -5.97 7.97 1.04
N ALA A 335 -6.09 9.11 0.40
CA ALA A 335 -5.71 10.40 0.96
C ALA A 335 -6.92 11.34 0.94
N VAL A 336 -6.89 12.36 1.77
CA VAL A 336 -7.97 13.36 1.87
C VAL A 336 -7.44 14.74 1.55
N SER A 337 -8.23 15.53 0.84
CA SER A 337 -7.91 16.94 0.57
C SER A 337 -7.74 17.74 1.87
N ARG A 338 -6.95 18.81 1.84
CA ARG A 338 -6.68 19.64 3.02
C ARG A 338 -7.94 20.23 3.68
N ASP A 339 -8.98 20.47 2.89
CA ASP A 339 -10.28 20.96 3.37
C ASP A 339 -11.20 19.84 3.88
N GLY A 340 -10.77 18.58 3.79
CA GLY A 340 -11.52 17.43 4.26
C GLY A 340 -12.76 17.07 3.44
N ARG A 341 -12.91 17.58 2.22
CA ARG A 341 -14.12 17.41 1.41
C ARG A 341 -14.00 16.36 0.32
N THR A 342 -12.80 16.03 -0.09
CA THR A 342 -12.53 15.12 -1.21
C THR A 342 -11.62 14.00 -0.77
N ALA A 343 -11.99 12.76 -1.04
CA ALA A 343 -11.10 11.61 -0.93
C ALA A 343 -10.48 11.29 -2.29
N TYR A 344 -9.22 10.90 -2.27
CA TYR A 344 -8.47 10.39 -3.40
C TYR A 344 -8.10 8.94 -3.09
N VAL A 345 -8.61 8.00 -3.87
CA VAL A 345 -8.48 6.57 -3.58
C VAL A 345 -7.70 5.91 -4.71
N SER A 346 -6.57 5.27 -4.40
CA SER A 346 -5.70 4.64 -5.40
C SER A 346 -6.27 3.32 -5.90
N GLY A 347 -6.07 3.01 -7.19
CA GLY A 347 -6.51 1.78 -7.83
C GLY A 347 -5.78 0.54 -7.32
N GLY A 348 -4.50 0.69 -6.96
CA GLY A 348 -3.74 -0.27 -6.20
C GLY A 348 -3.39 -1.58 -6.88
N PHE A 349 -2.84 -2.46 -6.05
CA PHE A 349 -2.51 -3.84 -6.38
C PHE A 349 -2.90 -4.72 -5.19
N THR A 350 -4.09 -5.26 -5.20
CA THR A 350 -4.63 -6.10 -4.14
C THR A 350 -4.92 -7.50 -4.66
N ARG A 351 -5.17 -8.45 -3.76
CA ARG A 351 -5.66 -9.78 -4.14
C ARG A 351 -7.00 -9.74 -4.90
N ASP A 352 -7.80 -8.69 -4.67
CA ASP A 352 -9.13 -8.53 -5.25
C ASP A 352 -9.09 -7.88 -6.64
N GLY A 353 -7.92 -7.50 -7.10
CA GLY A 353 -7.65 -6.92 -8.40
C GLY A 353 -6.80 -5.67 -8.34
N TYR A 354 -6.61 -5.06 -9.50
CA TYR A 354 -5.89 -3.80 -9.65
C TYR A 354 -6.44 -3.02 -10.85
N TRP A 355 -6.18 -1.72 -10.87
CA TRP A 355 -6.38 -0.89 -12.05
C TRP A 355 -5.49 0.35 -12.01
N ASP A 356 -5.27 0.95 -13.17
CA ASP A 356 -4.38 2.09 -13.33
C ASP A 356 -5.17 3.38 -13.20
N GLY A 357 -5.05 4.07 -12.08
CA GLY A 357 -5.73 5.33 -11.85
C GLY A 357 -6.15 5.58 -10.41
N LEU A 358 -6.89 6.66 -10.22
CA LEU A 358 -7.46 7.10 -8.96
C LEU A 358 -8.98 7.26 -9.08
N THR A 359 -9.68 7.03 -7.97
CA THR A 359 -11.07 7.47 -7.82
C THR A 359 -11.10 8.69 -6.90
N VAL A 360 -11.72 9.77 -7.38
CA VAL A 360 -11.96 11.00 -6.64
C VAL A 360 -13.40 10.97 -6.14
N VAL A 361 -13.58 11.06 -4.82
CA VAL A 361 -14.91 10.97 -4.19
C VAL A 361 -15.21 12.28 -3.46
N ASP A 362 -16.34 12.92 -3.78
CA ASP A 362 -16.89 14.01 -2.97
C ASP A 362 -17.52 13.43 -1.70
N LEU A 363 -17.01 13.83 -0.53
CA LEU A 363 -17.41 13.25 0.75
C LEU A 363 -18.78 13.73 1.26
N ALA A 364 -19.35 14.77 0.65
CA ALA A 364 -20.69 15.23 0.99
C ALA A 364 -21.77 14.52 0.19
N SER A 365 -21.60 14.40 -1.12
CA SER A 365 -22.56 13.75 -2.03
C SER A 365 -22.32 12.25 -2.21
N GLY A 366 -21.06 11.79 -2.15
CA GLY A 366 -20.64 10.44 -2.52
C GLY A 366 -20.40 10.29 -4.02
N ASP A 367 -20.49 11.38 -4.80
CA ASP A 367 -20.19 11.35 -6.23
C ASP A 367 -18.74 10.95 -6.45
N ALA A 368 -18.55 9.93 -7.29
CA ALA A 368 -17.24 9.37 -7.60
C ALA A 368 -16.92 9.53 -9.08
N ARG A 369 -15.66 9.85 -9.38
CA ARG A 369 -15.15 9.88 -10.76
C ARG A 369 -13.76 9.30 -10.83
N ARG A 370 -13.45 8.64 -11.93
CA ARG A 370 -12.12 8.12 -12.21
C ARG A 370 -11.21 9.20 -12.79
N LEU A 371 -9.93 9.10 -12.45
CA LEU A 371 -8.88 10.00 -12.87
C LEU A 371 -7.67 9.20 -13.33
N ALA A 372 -7.09 9.55 -14.47
CA ALA A 372 -5.87 8.92 -14.94
C ALA A 372 -4.69 9.23 -14.01
N ALA A 373 -3.96 8.20 -13.66
CA ALA A 373 -2.72 8.24 -12.87
C ALA A 373 -1.71 7.25 -13.49
N GLY A 374 -0.70 6.84 -12.73
CA GLY A 374 0.25 5.82 -13.17
C GLY A 374 -0.28 4.38 -13.03
N SER A 375 0.59 3.41 -13.25
CA SER A 375 0.25 1.99 -13.23
C SER A 375 0.28 1.42 -11.82
N ARG A 376 -0.82 0.77 -11.40
CA ARG A 376 -1.00 0.17 -10.07
C ARG A 376 -0.64 1.14 -8.95
N PRO A 377 -1.32 2.28 -8.84
CA PRO A 377 -1.00 3.30 -7.85
C PRO A 377 -1.29 2.81 -6.43
N LEU A 378 -0.34 3.00 -5.49
CA LEU A 378 -0.48 2.59 -4.09
C LEU A 378 -0.51 3.78 -3.15
N GLY A 379 0.65 4.33 -2.78
CA GLY A 379 0.74 5.46 -1.87
C GLY A 379 0.26 6.75 -2.51
N ILE A 380 -0.45 7.56 -1.73
CA ILE A 380 -0.93 8.90 -2.14
C ILE A 380 -0.55 9.92 -1.09
N ALA A 381 0.00 11.05 -1.53
CA ALA A 381 0.19 12.22 -0.68
C ALA A 381 -0.34 13.48 -1.39
N VAL A 382 -0.81 14.47 -0.62
CA VAL A 382 -1.38 15.73 -1.13
C VAL A 382 -0.39 16.87 -0.88
N LEU A 383 0.15 17.46 -1.97
CA LEU A 383 1.09 18.58 -1.95
C LEU A 383 0.43 19.93 -1.59
#